data_d3237f2bf080b079bf57f29832ace0f5
#
_entry.id   d3237f2bf080b079bf57f29832ace0f5
#
_cell.length_a   1.000
_cell.length_b   1.000
_cell.length_c   1.000
_cell.angle_alpha   90.00
_cell.angle_beta   90.00
_cell.angle_gamma   90.00
#
_symmetry.space_group_name_H-M   'P 1'
#
loop_
_entity.id
_entity.type
_entity.pdbx_description
1 polymer ?
#
loop_
_entity_poly.entity_id
_entity_poly.type
_entity_poly.pdbx_seq_one_letter_code
_entity_poly.pdbx_strand_id
1 'polypeptide(L)'
;YRLVGVPAGPYEDVVAAWLRFGSRNAVVSHETALELYQLAPSRSREIHLTVAREDRPRSSTPKGLRLHTVTDRLRRKEVTTRFGVQLTSPARTIADIADVAVDPDVVFEATARALHSGLTTAAELRGATARRSARVRQLVGRAIREARERA
;
A
#
# COMPACT_ATOMS: atom_id res chain seq x y z
N TYR A 1 6.25 0.60 24.84
CA TYR A 1 6.88 -0.29 25.84
C TYR A 1 6.66 -1.74 25.44
N ARG A 2 7.73 -2.46 25.22
CA ARG A 2 7.69 -3.89 24.91
C ARG A 2 7.89 -4.66 26.22
N LEU A 3 7.00 -5.60 26.47
CA LEU A 3 7.20 -6.54 27.57
C LEU A 3 8.36 -7.48 27.23
N VAL A 4 9.37 -7.53 28.10
CA VAL A 4 10.52 -8.42 27.94
C VAL A 4 10.01 -9.87 27.95
N GLY A 5 10.35 -10.65 26.92
CA GLY A 5 10.00 -12.06 26.80
C GLY A 5 8.74 -12.36 25.98
N VAL A 6 8.03 -11.34 25.45
CA VAL A 6 6.96 -11.55 24.48
C VAL A 6 7.56 -11.52 23.07
N PRO A 7 7.36 -12.55 22.23
CA PRO A 7 7.82 -12.52 20.85
C PRO A 7 7.22 -11.32 20.10
N ALA A 8 8.02 -10.67 19.25
CA ALA A 8 7.53 -9.61 18.38
C ALA A 8 6.42 -10.17 17.48
N GLY A 9 5.29 -9.46 17.41
CA GLY A 9 4.27 -9.76 16.40
C GLY A 9 4.83 -9.53 14.99
N PRO A 10 4.30 -10.20 13.94
CA PRO A 10 4.83 -10.13 12.58
C PRO A 10 4.83 -8.71 11.98
N TYR A 11 4.07 -7.79 12.57
CA TYR A 11 3.93 -6.41 12.07
C TYR A 11 4.36 -5.35 13.08
N GLU A 12 5.05 -5.75 14.15
CA GLU A 12 5.49 -4.83 15.21
C GLU A 12 6.40 -3.72 14.69
N ASP A 13 7.30 -4.06 13.78
CA ASP A 13 8.20 -3.08 13.15
C ASP A 13 7.45 -2.05 12.32
N VAL A 14 6.39 -2.48 11.63
CA VAL A 14 5.53 -1.58 10.84
C VAL A 14 4.77 -0.63 11.75
N VAL A 15 4.20 -1.13 12.85
CA VAL A 15 3.51 -0.31 13.86
C VAL A 15 4.46 0.70 14.48
N ALA A 16 5.65 0.26 14.87
CA ALA A 16 6.67 1.14 15.47
C ALA A 16 7.10 2.24 14.49
N ALA A 17 7.33 1.91 13.23
CA ALA A 17 7.68 2.87 12.20
C ALA A 17 6.55 3.89 11.97
N TRP A 18 5.32 3.42 11.87
CA TRP A 18 4.16 4.28 11.69
C TRP A 18 3.94 5.25 12.86
N LEU A 19 4.05 4.76 14.09
CA LEU A 19 3.94 5.59 15.30
C LEU A 19 5.05 6.66 15.38
N ARG A 20 6.26 6.30 14.98
CA ARG A 20 7.42 7.22 14.98
C ARG A 20 7.23 8.43 14.08
N PHE A 21 6.53 8.27 12.96
CA PHE A 21 6.26 9.35 12.00
C PHE A 21 4.97 10.13 12.28
N GLY A 22 4.32 9.84 13.39
CA GLY A 22 3.06 10.46 13.74
C GLY A 22 1.90 9.81 13.00
N SER A 23 1.17 8.94 13.70
CA SER A 23 0.06 8.14 13.17
C SER A 23 -1.03 8.95 12.44
N ARG A 24 -1.14 10.26 12.72
CA ARG A 24 -2.13 11.14 12.07
C ARG A 24 -1.77 11.52 10.64
N ASN A 25 -0.49 11.56 10.30
CA ASN A 25 0.01 12.14 9.06
C ASN A 25 0.64 11.11 8.12
N ALA A 26 0.92 9.91 8.59
CA ALA A 26 1.52 8.84 7.81
C ALA A 26 0.57 7.66 7.63
N VAL A 27 0.59 7.09 6.44
CA VAL A 27 -0.22 5.91 6.08
C VAL A 27 0.72 4.85 5.53
N VAL A 28 0.62 3.63 6.02
CA VAL A 28 1.38 2.49 5.48
C VAL A 28 0.92 2.22 4.04
N SER A 29 1.87 2.05 3.12
CA SER A 29 1.56 2.01 1.69
C SER A 29 2.46 1.06 0.90
N HIS A 30 2.22 0.99 -0.42
CA HIS A 30 3.06 0.28 -1.37
C HIS A 30 3.30 -1.19 -0.97
N GLU A 31 4.55 -1.67 -1.07
CA GLU A 31 4.88 -3.07 -0.81
C GLU A 31 4.55 -3.51 0.63
N THR A 32 4.72 -2.63 1.61
CA THR A 32 4.36 -2.92 2.99
C THR A 32 2.86 -3.18 3.14
N ALA A 33 2.02 -2.35 2.51
CA ALA A 33 0.57 -2.55 2.51
C ALA A 33 0.17 -3.83 1.74
N LEU A 34 0.82 -4.13 0.61
CA LEU A 34 0.59 -5.39 -0.11
C LEU A 34 0.84 -6.60 0.77
N GLU A 35 1.92 -6.60 1.52
CA GLU A 35 2.28 -7.69 2.43
C GLU A 35 1.27 -7.82 3.58
N LEU A 36 0.86 -6.69 4.18
CA LEU A 36 -0.15 -6.70 5.24
C LEU A 36 -1.50 -7.25 4.77
N TYR A 37 -1.89 -6.98 3.53
CA TYR A 37 -3.08 -7.57 2.91
C TYR A 37 -2.86 -9.01 2.40
N GLN A 38 -1.65 -9.53 2.46
CA GLN A 38 -1.28 -10.82 1.88
C GLN A 38 -1.55 -10.93 0.36
N LEU A 39 -1.43 -9.80 -0.33
CA LEU A 39 -1.64 -9.72 -1.78
C LEU A 39 -0.40 -10.11 -2.59
N ALA A 40 0.77 -9.79 -2.08
CA ALA A 40 2.06 -10.21 -2.61
C ALA A 40 3.11 -10.14 -1.50
N PRO A 41 4.16 -10.97 -1.54
CA PRO A 41 5.27 -10.85 -0.62
C PRO A 41 6.01 -9.54 -0.87
N SER A 42 6.48 -8.88 0.19
CA SER A 42 7.34 -7.71 0.05
C SER A 42 8.71 -8.16 -0.48
N ARG A 43 9.17 -7.46 -1.52
CA ARG A 43 10.53 -7.60 -2.06
C ARG A 43 11.46 -6.53 -1.49
N SER A 44 10.90 -5.56 -0.78
CA SER A 44 11.64 -4.49 -0.12
C SER A 44 11.92 -4.84 1.33
N ARG A 45 13.12 -4.48 1.79
CA ARG A 45 13.47 -4.51 3.22
C ARG A 45 13.06 -3.23 3.94
N GLU A 46 12.61 -2.25 3.20
CA GLU A 46 12.16 -0.98 3.74
C GLU A 46 10.67 -1.02 4.07
N ILE A 47 10.29 -0.29 5.10
CA ILE A 47 8.89 -0.03 5.43
C ILE A 47 8.45 1.20 4.66
N HIS A 48 7.41 1.05 3.85
CA HIS A 48 6.87 2.11 2.99
C HIS A 48 5.74 2.86 3.68
N LEU A 49 5.89 4.16 3.80
CA LEU A 49 4.88 5.09 4.31
C LEU A 49 4.59 6.16 3.26
N THR A 50 3.36 6.65 3.24
CA THR A 50 2.94 7.78 2.42
C THR A 50 2.48 8.92 3.31
N VAL A 51 2.96 10.13 3.03
CA VAL A 51 2.55 11.37 3.69
C VAL A 51 2.20 12.44 2.66
N ALA A 52 1.35 13.39 3.04
CA ALA A 52 1.17 14.59 2.24
C ALA A 52 2.48 15.40 2.22
N ARG A 53 2.74 16.09 1.12
CA ARG A 53 3.96 16.88 0.95
C ARG A 53 4.17 17.90 2.09
N GLU A 54 3.09 18.52 2.55
CA GLU A 54 3.11 19.47 3.66
C GLU A 54 3.53 18.86 5.00
N ASP A 55 3.27 17.55 5.18
CA ASP A 55 3.56 16.81 6.41
C ASP A 55 4.92 16.11 6.38
N ARG A 56 5.66 16.22 5.27
CA ARG A 56 6.96 15.58 5.14
C ARG A 56 7.96 16.19 6.13
N PRO A 57 8.62 15.37 6.96
CA PRO A 57 9.68 15.85 7.85
C PRO A 57 10.80 16.52 7.05
N ARG A 58 11.36 17.60 7.60
CA ARG A 58 12.51 18.30 7.01
C ARG A 58 13.82 17.54 7.20
N SER A 59 13.87 16.66 8.19
CA SER A 59 15.00 15.76 8.44
C SER A 59 15.08 14.66 7.39
N SER A 60 16.28 14.07 7.24
CA SER A 60 16.48 12.91 6.38
C SER A 60 15.61 11.73 6.83
N THR A 61 15.17 10.92 5.87
CA THR A 61 14.41 9.70 6.14
C THR A 61 15.32 8.68 6.84
N PRO A 62 14.91 8.13 8.00
CA PRO A 62 15.67 7.10 8.68
C PRO A 62 15.94 5.89 7.79
N LYS A 63 17.06 5.22 8.02
CA LYS A 63 17.39 3.95 7.37
C LYS A 63 16.30 2.90 7.65
N GLY A 64 15.95 2.14 6.63
CA GLY A 64 14.90 1.13 6.72
C GLY A 64 13.50 1.65 6.45
N LEU A 65 13.34 2.94 6.20
CA LEU A 65 12.10 3.59 5.83
C LEU A 65 12.14 4.16 4.42
N ARG A 66 11.08 3.94 3.67
CA ARG A 66 10.82 4.59 2.38
C ARG A 66 9.63 5.52 2.51
N LEU A 67 9.85 6.82 2.37
CA LEU A 67 8.80 7.82 2.48
C LEU A 67 8.36 8.27 1.09
N HIS A 68 7.10 8.04 0.78
CA HIS A 68 6.44 8.53 -0.42
C HIS A 68 5.65 9.79 -0.09
N THR A 69 5.60 10.73 -1.00
CA THR A 69 4.83 11.97 -0.83
C THR A 69 3.74 12.07 -1.86
N VAL A 70 2.60 12.61 -1.44
CA VAL A 70 1.47 12.97 -2.31
C VAL A 70 1.18 14.45 -2.15
N THR A 71 0.62 15.08 -3.18
CA THR A 71 0.31 16.51 -3.17
C THR A 71 -0.78 16.80 -2.15
N ASP A 72 -1.87 16.05 -2.21
CA ASP A 72 -3.00 16.19 -1.32
C ASP A 72 -3.07 15.01 -0.35
N ARG A 73 -3.60 15.25 0.84
CA ARG A 73 -3.86 14.18 1.80
C ARG A 73 -4.78 13.12 1.20
N LEU A 74 -4.52 11.86 1.56
CA LEU A 74 -5.35 10.74 1.15
C LEU A 74 -6.79 10.95 1.65
N ARG A 75 -7.75 10.67 0.77
CA ARG A 75 -9.17 10.73 1.11
C ARG A 75 -9.54 9.57 2.04
N ARG A 76 -10.61 9.74 2.81
CA ARG A 76 -11.07 8.71 3.75
C ARG A 76 -11.27 7.33 3.12
N LYS A 77 -11.79 7.27 1.88
CA LYS A 77 -11.99 6.02 1.14
C LYS A 77 -10.69 5.34 0.68
N GLU A 78 -9.59 6.08 0.69
CA GLU A 78 -8.26 5.60 0.29
C GLU A 78 -7.45 5.05 1.46
N VAL A 79 -8.00 5.09 2.66
CA VAL A 79 -7.35 4.69 3.91
C VAL A 79 -8.20 3.67 4.65
N THR A 80 -7.56 2.63 5.15
CA THR A 80 -8.17 1.58 5.97
C THR A 80 -7.40 1.44 7.26
N THR A 81 -8.06 1.18 8.38
CA THR A 81 -7.40 0.83 9.63
C THR A 81 -7.36 -0.68 9.76
N ARG A 82 -6.17 -1.26 9.90
CA ARG A 82 -5.96 -2.69 10.06
C ARG A 82 -4.65 -2.94 10.80
N PHE A 83 -4.59 -4.00 11.60
CA PHE A 83 -3.39 -4.34 12.38
C PHE A 83 -2.87 -3.23 13.30
N GLY A 84 -3.75 -2.34 13.75
CA GLY A 84 -3.40 -1.20 14.60
C GLY A 84 -2.77 0.00 13.86
N VAL A 85 -2.70 -0.03 12.54
CA VAL A 85 -2.18 1.05 11.72
C VAL A 85 -3.17 1.51 10.67
N GLN A 86 -3.00 2.73 10.19
CA GLN A 86 -3.66 3.20 8.98
C GLN A 86 -2.81 2.79 7.77
N LEU A 87 -3.46 2.19 6.78
CA LEU A 87 -2.81 1.80 5.54
C LEU A 87 -3.69 2.20 4.35
N THR A 88 -3.08 2.32 3.19
CA THR A 88 -3.84 2.58 1.96
C THR A 88 -4.84 1.46 1.71
N SER A 89 -6.02 1.80 1.18
CA SER A 89 -7.02 0.79 0.79
C SER A 89 -6.43 -0.20 -0.21
N PRO A 90 -6.98 -1.41 -0.35
CA PRO A 90 -6.48 -2.38 -1.31
C PRO A 90 -6.40 -1.83 -2.74
N ALA A 91 -7.42 -1.13 -3.20
CA ALA A 91 -7.44 -0.53 -4.54
C ALA A 91 -6.36 0.56 -4.70
N ARG A 92 -6.21 1.45 -3.70
CA ARG A 92 -5.17 2.47 -3.70
C ARG A 92 -3.77 1.85 -3.66
N THR A 93 -3.58 0.82 -2.87
CA THR A 93 -2.30 0.10 -2.77
C THR A 93 -1.89 -0.46 -4.13
N ILE A 94 -2.80 -1.12 -4.83
CA ILE A 94 -2.55 -1.67 -6.17
C ILE A 94 -2.23 -0.55 -7.18
N ALA A 95 -2.97 0.55 -7.13
CA ALA A 95 -2.70 1.71 -7.99
C ALA A 95 -1.30 2.30 -7.75
N ASP A 96 -0.89 2.44 -6.49
CA ASP A 96 0.43 2.95 -6.12
C ASP A 96 1.55 2.01 -6.58
N ILE A 97 1.36 0.71 -6.43
CA ILE A 97 2.32 -0.30 -6.92
C ILE A 97 2.40 -0.28 -8.44
N ALA A 98 1.28 -0.13 -9.14
CA ALA A 98 1.27 -0.05 -10.60
C ALA A 98 2.04 1.16 -11.14
N ASP A 99 2.10 2.25 -10.39
CA ASP A 99 2.90 3.43 -10.74
C ASP A 99 4.42 3.17 -10.69
N VAL A 100 4.88 2.37 -9.74
CA VAL A 100 6.31 2.16 -9.45
C VAL A 100 6.83 0.78 -9.86
N ALA A 101 5.95 -0.15 -10.23
CA ALA A 101 6.34 -1.52 -10.50
C ALA A 101 7.28 -1.62 -11.70
N VAL A 102 8.43 -2.22 -11.48
CA VAL A 102 9.35 -2.67 -12.52
C VAL A 102 8.84 -3.98 -13.14
N ASP A 103 8.26 -4.84 -12.30
CA ASP A 103 7.70 -6.13 -12.69
C ASP A 103 6.17 -6.06 -12.68
N PRO A 104 5.51 -6.11 -13.84
CA PRO A 104 4.05 -6.07 -13.92
C PRO A 104 3.36 -7.28 -13.27
N ASP A 105 4.04 -8.41 -13.13
CA ASP A 105 3.45 -9.63 -12.56
C ASP A 105 2.99 -9.42 -11.11
N VAL A 106 3.66 -8.56 -10.36
CA VAL A 106 3.23 -8.17 -9.00
C VAL A 106 1.83 -7.54 -9.02
N VAL A 107 1.57 -6.68 -10.01
CA VAL A 107 0.26 -6.04 -10.16
C VAL A 107 -0.82 -7.05 -10.54
N PHE A 108 -0.50 -7.98 -11.45
CA PHE A 108 -1.42 -9.05 -11.84
C PHE A 108 -1.77 -9.96 -10.67
N GLU A 109 -0.76 -10.43 -9.92
CA GLU A 109 -0.96 -11.28 -8.75
C GLU A 109 -1.77 -10.59 -7.66
N ALA A 110 -1.40 -9.38 -7.29
CA ALA A 110 -2.09 -8.60 -6.26
C ALA A 110 -3.54 -8.32 -6.65
N THR A 111 -3.78 -7.95 -7.91
CA THR A 111 -5.13 -7.69 -8.42
C THR A 111 -6.00 -8.96 -8.36
N ALA A 112 -5.48 -10.08 -8.84
CA ALA A 112 -6.21 -11.35 -8.82
C ALA A 112 -6.57 -11.77 -7.40
N ARG A 113 -5.62 -11.75 -6.48
CA ARG A 113 -5.85 -12.08 -5.06
C ARG A 113 -6.85 -11.15 -4.40
N ALA A 114 -6.75 -9.84 -4.64
CA ALA A 114 -7.65 -8.86 -4.05
C ALA A 114 -9.10 -9.03 -4.54
N LEU A 115 -9.29 -9.31 -5.82
CA LEU A 115 -10.61 -9.56 -6.40
C LEU A 115 -11.20 -10.88 -5.90
N HIS A 116 -10.43 -11.96 -5.90
CA HIS A 116 -10.91 -13.28 -5.48
C HIS A 116 -11.22 -13.33 -3.98
N SER A 117 -10.48 -12.61 -3.15
CA SER A 117 -10.72 -12.52 -1.70
C SER A 117 -11.81 -11.52 -1.31
N GLY A 118 -12.33 -10.75 -2.26
CA GLY A 118 -13.33 -9.73 -1.97
C GLY A 118 -12.79 -8.48 -1.25
N LEU A 119 -11.48 -8.28 -1.22
CA LEU A 119 -10.85 -7.10 -0.61
C LEU A 119 -11.13 -5.82 -1.41
N THR A 120 -11.34 -5.96 -2.71
CA THR A 120 -11.68 -4.84 -3.59
C THR A 120 -12.55 -5.33 -4.74
N THR A 121 -13.08 -4.38 -5.50
CA THR A 121 -13.85 -4.62 -6.71
C THR A 121 -13.18 -4.03 -7.94
N ALA A 122 -13.56 -4.49 -9.12
CA ALA A 122 -13.09 -3.91 -10.37
C ALA A 122 -13.44 -2.43 -10.50
N ALA A 123 -14.60 -2.02 -9.99
CA ALA A 123 -15.03 -0.62 -9.99
C ALA A 123 -14.12 0.25 -9.10
N GLU A 124 -13.78 -0.24 -7.90
CA GLU A 124 -12.86 0.46 -6.99
C GLU A 124 -11.46 0.58 -7.58
N LEU A 125 -10.94 -0.47 -8.21
CA LEU A 125 -9.64 -0.46 -8.90
C LEU A 125 -9.63 0.55 -10.05
N ARG A 126 -10.67 0.60 -10.88
CA ARG A 126 -10.80 1.60 -11.94
C ARG A 126 -10.89 3.01 -11.38
N GLY A 127 -11.64 3.19 -10.29
CA GLY A 127 -11.73 4.48 -9.59
C GLY A 127 -10.38 4.96 -9.05
N ALA A 128 -9.61 4.05 -8.43
CA ALA A 128 -8.29 4.35 -7.89
C ALA A 128 -7.25 4.73 -8.98
N THR A 129 -7.44 4.23 -10.20
CA THR A 129 -6.51 4.49 -11.32
C THR A 129 -7.00 5.57 -12.29
N ALA A 130 -8.22 6.07 -12.14
CA ALA A 130 -8.87 6.98 -13.12
C ALA A 130 -8.05 8.23 -13.45
N ARG A 131 -7.35 8.77 -12.46
CA ARG A 131 -6.51 9.97 -12.60
C ARG A 131 -5.01 9.67 -12.77
N ARG A 132 -4.67 8.39 -12.90
CA ARG A 132 -3.28 7.95 -13.11
C ARG A 132 -2.93 7.99 -14.61
N SER A 133 -1.66 7.76 -14.93
CA SER A 133 -1.18 7.69 -16.31
C SER A 133 -1.92 6.62 -17.12
N ALA A 134 -1.89 6.75 -18.45
CA ALA A 134 -2.46 5.74 -19.33
C ALA A 134 -1.80 4.36 -19.11
N ARG A 135 -0.51 4.33 -18.85
CA ARG A 135 0.24 3.12 -18.55
C ARG A 135 -0.35 2.38 -17.33
N VAL A 136 -0.60 3.10 -16.24
CA VAL A 136 -1.17 2.52 -15.01
C VAL A 136 -2.60 2.03 -15.24
N ARG A 137 -3.43 2.86 -15.88
CA ARG A 137 -4.82 2.46 -16.20
C ARG A 137 -4.87 1.20 -17.06
N GLN A 138 -4.03 1.11 -18.06
CA GLN A 138 -3.95 -0.05 -18.96
C GLN A 138 -3.43 -1.30 -18.24
N LEU A 139 -2.39 -1.15 -17.41
CA LEU A 139 -1.83 -2.26 -16.64
C LEU A 139 -2.85 -2.87 -15.70
N VAL A 140 -3.49 -2.05 -14.86
CA VAL A 140 -4.52 -2.50 -13.93
C VAL A 140 -5.75 -3.02 -14.68
N GLY A 141 -6.15 -2.38 -15.79
CA GLY A 141 -7.24 -2.84 -16.63
C GLY A 141 -6.99 -4.25 -17.21
N ARG A 142 -5.77 -4.54 -17.66
CA ARG A 142 -5.38 -5.89 -18.10
C ARG A 142 -5.42 -6.88 -16.94
N ALA A 143 -4.89 -6.51 -15.79
CA ALA A 143 -4.89 -7.37 -14.60
C ALA A 143 -6.31 -7.75 -14.16
N ILE A 144 -7.27 -6.81 -14.21
CA ILE A 144 -8.68 -7.07 -13.92
C ILE A 144 -9.28 -8.09 -14.91
N ARG A 145 -9.02 -7.92 -16.21
CA ARG A 145 -9.53 -8.84 -17.24
C ARG A 145 -8.99 -10.25 -17.03
N GLU A 146 -7.69 -10.38 -16.86
CA GLU A 146 -7.03 -11.66 -16.64
C GLU A 146 -7.54 -12.36 -15.38
N ALA A 147 -7.73 -11.63 -14.28
CA ALA A 147 -8.27 -12.18 -13.05
C ALA A 147 -9.70 -12.74 -13.23
N ARG A 148 -10.51 -12.11 -14.09
CA ARG A 148 -11.86 -12.58 -14.41
C ARG A 148 -11.88 -13.81 -15.32
N GLU A 149 -10.94 -13.92 -16.23
CA GLU A 149 -10.82 -15.06 -17.14
C GLU A 149 -10.36 -16.33 -16.41
N ARG A 150 -9.63 -16.17 -15.31
CA ARG A 150 -9.14 -17.26 -14.46
C ARG A 150 -10.08 -17.67 -13.32
N ALA A 151 -11.15 -16.92 -13.12
CA ALA A 151 -12.15 -17.21 -12.08
C ALA A 151 -13.22 -18.30 -12.54
#